data_c9e0c0a7528d6bc7daa3cace4ce8f333
#
_entry.id   c9e0c0a7528d6bc7daa3cace4ce8f333
#
_cell.length_a   1.000
_cell.length_b   1.000
_cell.length_c   1.000
_cell.angle_alpha   90.00
_cell.angle_beta   90.00
_cell.angle_gamma   90.00
#
_symmetry.space_group_name_H-M   'P 1'
#
loop_
_entity.id
_entity.type
_entity.pdbx_description
1 polymer ?
#
loop_
_entity_poly.entity_id
_entity_poly.type
_entity_poly.pdbx_seq_one_letter_code
_entity_poly.pdbx_strand_id
1 'polypeptide(L)'
;RSIGQVKLPLICSIVAFFINVAANWIFIFGNFGAPAMGVEGAALGTLISRCFEFAFICGYFLFVEKKIAYRLRHLLMKCRDMVGEYLRISIPVLISDTLLGLGNNAVAMVVGRLGANFVSANAITTVTMQLSTVFIQGISNASAIITGHTLGQGKAERAQKQGYTFLGLGAAIGLFAGVLIAAISDLVISFYDITPETHEIAEQLMLAIGFIVFFQAVNSILTKGVLRGGGILGFGFMNIAGGPIGHLRAAGTFKLFPVFRANGVGRRGGD
;
A
#
# COMPACT_ATOMS: atom_id res chain seq x y z
N ARG A 1 -10.53 2.69 10.93
CA ARG A 1 -10.95 3.20 9.59
C ARG A 1 -12.30 2.59 9.18
N SER A 2 -12.52 1.31 9.35
CA SER A 2 -13.79 0.62 9.02
C SER A 2 -15.02 1.16 9.77
N ILE A 3 -14.83 1.80 10.92
CA ILE A 3 -15.90 2.40 11.76
C ILE A 3 -16.27 3.83 11.29
N GLY A 4 -15.68 4.31 10.20
CA GLY A 4 -15.86 5.67 9.70
C GLY A 4 -15.06 6.74 10.44
N GLN A 5 -14.23 6.36 11.42
CA GLN A 5 -13.32 7.29 12.11
C GLN A 5 -11.97 7.34 11.40
N VAL A 6 -11.77 8.37 10.58
CA VAL A 6 -10.53 8.56 9.82
C VAL A 6 -9.60 9.56 10.51
N LYS A 7 -10.16 10.53 11.24
CA LYS A 7 -9.38 11.62 11.85
C LYS A 7 -8.41 11.13 12.92
N LEU A 8 -8.83 10.20 13.76
CA LEU A 8 -8.01 9.73 14.87
C LEU A 8 -6.75 8.98 14.42
N PRO A 9 -6.83 7.97 13.52
CA PRO A 9 -5.62 7.32 13.00
C PRO A 9 -4.68 8.31 12.29
N LEU A 10 -5.24 9.34 11.62
CA LEU A 10 -4.44 10.38 10.98
C LEU A 10 -3.64 11.19 12.00
N ILE A 11 -4.31 11.69 13.05
CA ILE A 11 -3.65 12.46 14.12
C ILE A 11 -2.58 11.60 14.81
N CYS A 12 -2.92 10.34 15.11
CA CYS A 12 -1.98 9.41 15.74
C CYS A 12 -0.72 9.20 14.87
N SER A 13 -0.88 8.99 13.58
CA SER A 13 0.26 8.81 12.66
C SER A 13 1.09 10.09 12.51
N ILE A 14 0.46 11.28 12.54
CA ILE A 14 1.20 12.55 12.53
C ILE A 14 2.03 12.71 13.80
N VAL A 15 1.44 12.45 14.96
CA VAL A 15 2.16 12.51 16.25
C VAL A 15 3.30 11.49 16.30
N ALA A 16 3.05 10.25 15.86
CA ALA A 16 4.06 9.20 15.78
C ALA A 16 5.20 9.58 14.82
N PHE A 17 4.92 10.29 13.73
CA PHE A 17 5.94 10.84 12.84
C PHE A 17 6.86 11.83 13.56
N PHE A 18 6.31 12.81 14.28
CA PHE A 18 7.13 13.76 15.05
C PHE A 18 7.93 13.09 16.14
N ILE A 19 7.36 12.09 16.83
CA ILE A 19 8.09 11.28 17.83
C ILE A 19 9.25 10.53 17.15
N ASN A 20 9.02 9.96 15.96
CA ASN A 20 10.08 9.27 15.21
C ASN A 20 11.21 10.23 14.82
N VAL A 21 10.89 11.42 14.30
CA VAL A 21 11.89 12.44 13.96
C VAL A 21 12.69 12.86 15.17
N ALA A 22 12.02 13.15 16.29
CA ALA A 22 12.67 13.56 17.52
C ALA A 22 13.55 12.44 18.10
N ALA A 23 13.04 11.20 18.14
CA ALA A 23 13.80 10.05 18.61
C ALA A 23 15.02 9.75 17.73
N ASN A 24 14.87 9.83 16.41
CA ASN A 24 15.98 9.69 15.47
C ASN A 24 17.04 10.76 15.69
N TRP A 25 16.63 12.02 15.88
CA TRP A 25 17.57 13.12 16.15
C TRP A 25 18.33 12.90 17.47
N ILE A 26 17.69 12.36 18.48
CA ILE A 26 18.34 12.07 19.78
C ILE A 26 19.30 10.89 19.67
N PHE A 27 18.86 9.75 19.13
CA PHE A 27 19.62 8.51 19.19
C PHE A 27 20.62 8.35 18.04
N ILE A 28 20.40 8.94 16.86
CA ILE A 28 21.36 8.89 15.77
C ILE A 28 22.56 9.78 16.11
N PHE A 29 22.29 11.03 16.56
CA PHE A 29 23.33 12.03 16.78
C PHE A 29 23.85 12.11 18.23
N GLY A 30 23.22 11.39 19.16
CA GLY A 30 23.65 11.38 20.56
C GLY A 30 23.32 12.67 21.31
N ASN A 31 22.24 13.36 20.95
CA ASN A 31 21.83 14.58 21.61
C ASN A 31 21.22 14.30 23.00
N PHE A 32 21.13 15.30 23.85
CA PHE A 32 20.61 15.20 25.22
C PHE A 32 21.32 14.17 26.14
N GLY A 33 22.58 13.83 25.86
CA GLY A 33 23.33 12.86 26.65
C GLY A 33 23.05 11.38 26.30
N ALA A 34 22.30 11.12 25.28
CA ALA A 34 22.16 9.77 24.71
C ALA A 34 23.44 9.38 23.97
N PRO A 35 23.83 8.09 23.95
CA PRO A 35 24.93 7.64 23.10
C PRO A 35 24.58 7.79 21.63
N ALA A 36 25.52 8.25 20.81
CA ALA A 36 25.37 8.31 19.36
C ALA A 36 25.40 6.88 18.78
N MET A 37 24.23 6.35 18.43
CA MET A 37 24.06 4.95 18.01
C MET A 37 23.98 4.80 16.49
N GLY A 38 23.97 5.89 15.70
CA GLY A 38 23.89 5.84 14.25
C GLY A 38 22.69 5.02 13.75
N VAL A 39 22.94 3.95 12.99
CA VAL A 39 21.90 3.09 12.39
C VAL A 39 21.04 2.39 13.46
N GLU A 40 21.64 1.94 14.56
CA GLU A 40 20.91 1.32 15.68
C GLU A 40 19.97 2.34 16.35
N GLY A 41 20.39 3.59 16.45
CA GLY A 41 19.57 4.70 16.94
C GLY A 41 18.35 4.96 16.07
N ALA A 42 18.47 4.87 14.75
CA ALA A 42 17.35 4.96 13.82
C ALA A 42 16.33 3.82 14.01
N ALA A 43 16.81 2.60 14.26
CA ALA A 43 15.95 1.45 14.55
C ALA A 43 15.19 1.64 15.87
N LEU A 44 15.88 2.12 16.93
CA LEU A 44 15.27 2.45 18.21
C LEU A 44 14.21 3.56 18.08
N GLY A 45 14.49 4.64 17.37
CA GLY A 45 13.53 5.71 17.12
C GLY A 45 12.26 5.23 16.41
N THR A 46 12.44 4.32 15.46
CA THR A 46 11.31 3.68 14.76
C THR A 46 10.52 2.79 15.74
N LEU A 47 11.17 1.99 16.55
CA LEU A 47 10.52 1.14 17.54
C LEU A 47 9.68 1.95 18.53
N ILE A 48 10.26 3.02 19.10
CA ILE A 48 9.58 3.90 20.05
C ILE A 48 8.34 4.52 19.43
N SER A 49 8.43 5.05 18.22
CA SER A 49 7.29 5.66 17.53
C SER A 49 6.17 4.66 17.22
N ARG A 50 6.51 3.42 16.87
CA ARG A 50 5.54 2.34 16.64
C ARG A 50 4.89 1.83 17.92
N CYS A 51 5.65 1.71 19.00
CA CYS A 51 5.11 1.38 20.31
C CYS A 51 4.13 2.47 20.80
N PHE A 52 4.47 3.74 20.60
CA PHE A 52 3.58 4.85 20.91
C PHE A 52 2.29 4.78 20.09
N GLU A 53 2.40 4.62 18.76
CA GLU A 53 1.24 4.52 17.86
C GLU A 53 0.31 3.37 18.27
N PHE A 54 0.89 2.21 18.56
CA PHE A 54 0.15 1.04 19.04
C PHE A 54 -0.55 1.31 20.39
N ALA A 55 0.19 1.82 21.38
CA ALA A 55 -0.35 2.10 22.71
C ALA A 55 -1.48 3.15 22.66
N PHE A 56 -1.29 4.20 21.85
CA PHE A 56 -2.29 5.26 21.69
C PHE A 56 -3.58 4.73 21.04
N ILE A 57 -3.46 3.98 19.94
CA ILE A 57 -4.61 3.41 19.23
C ILE A 57 -5.34 2.39 20.11
N CYS A 58 -4.61 1.50 20.79
CA CYS A 58 -5.19 0.53 21.72
C CYS A 58 -5.86 1.22 22.92
N GLY A 59 -5.20 2.21 23.52
CA GLY A 59 -5.79 2.98 24.62
C GLY A 59 -7.07 3.68 24.22
N TYR A 60 -7.06 4.36 23.09
CA TYR A 60 -8.28 5.00 22.59
C TYR A 60 -9.39 3.98 22.33
N PHE A 61 -9.08 2.87 21.69
CA PHE A 61 -10.06 1.85 21.35
C PHE A 61 -10.68 1.18 22.58
N LEU A 62 -9.90 0.99 23.64
CA LEU A 62 -10.37 0.35 24.87
C LEU A 62 -11.12 1.30 25.81
N PHE A 63 -10.70 2.57 25.90
CA PHE A 63 -11.19 3.50 26.92
C PHE A 63 -12.15 4.56 26.37
N VAL A 64 -12.02 4.96 25.13
CA VAL A 64 -12.73 6.11 24.56
C VAL A 64 -13.82 5.69 23.55
N GLU A 65 -13.60 4.60 22.80
CA GLU A 65 -14.52 4.18 21.77
C GLU A 65 -15.79 3.55 22.35
N LYS A 66 -16.92 4.25 22.15
CA LYS A 66 -18.24 3.82 22.64
C LYS A 66 -19.13 3.18 21.59
N LYS A 67 -18.86 3.38 20.30
CA LYS A 67 -19.72 2.89 19.20
C LYS A 67 -19.78 1.37 19.11
N ILE A 68 -18.66 0.70 19.38
CA ILE A 68 -18.58 -0.78 19.33
C ILE A 68 -18.69 -1.38 20.73
N ALA A 69 -18.52 -0.57 21.80
CA ALA A 69 -18.48 -1.02 23.20
C ALA A 69 -17.56 -2.24 23.39
N TYR A 70 -16.42 -2.24 22.69
CA TYR A 70 -15.45 -3.32 22.75
C TYR A 70 -14.79 -3.37 24.13
N ARG A 71 -14.81 -4.53 24.75
CA ARG A 71 -14.15 -4.76 26.04
C ARG A 71 -13.09 -5.84 25.87
N LEU A 72 -12.05 -5.81 26.68
CA LEU A 72 -10.96 -6.82 26.69
C LEU A 72 -11.51 -8.26 26.74
N ARG A 73 -12.67 -8.47 27.36
CA ARG A 73 -13.36 -9.75 27.40
C ARG A 73 -13.74 -10.27 26.01
N HIS A 74 -13.99 -9.39 25.04
CA HIS A 74 -14.35 -9.79 23.67
C HIS A 74 -13.16 -10.32 22.88
N LEU A 75 -11.90 -10.04 23.29
CA LEU A 75 -10.69 -10.62 22.72
C LEU A 75 -10.62 -12.16 22.88
N LEU A 76 -11.23 -12.68 23.95
CA LEU A 76 -11.23 -14.11 24.26
C LEU A 76 -12.50 -14.84 23.76
N MET A 77 -13.38 -14.15 23.04
CA MET A 77 -14.57 -14.80 22.47
C MET A 77 -14.16 -15.74 21.34
N LYS A 78 -14.68 -16.95 21.39
CA LYS A 78 -14.50 -17.96 20.36
C LYS A 78 -15.34 -17.57 19.12
N CYS A 79 -14.71 -16.93 18.12
CA CYS A 79 -15.32 -16.61 16.83
C CYS A 79 -15.06 -17.71 15.78
N ARG A 80 -15.33 -18.96 16.16
CA ARG A 80 -14.96 -20.14 15.36
C ARG A 80 -15.62 -20.15 13.98
N ASP A 81 -16.83 -19.63 13.89
CA ASP A 81 -17.61 -19.60 12.66
C ASP A 81 -17.06 -18.61 11.61
N MET A 82 -16.44 -17.52 12.08
CA MET A 82 -15.84 -16.50 11.19
C MET A 82 -14.41 -16.83 10.77
N VAL A 83 -13.71 -17.71 11.49
CA VAL A 83 -12.30 -18.05 11.21
C VAL A 83 -12.14 -18.71 9.85
N GLY A 84 -13.06 -19.60 9.48
CA GLY A 84 -13.02 -20.29 8.18
C GLY A 84 -13.15 -19.33 7.00
N GLU A 85 -14.07 -18.39 7.07
CA GLU A 85 -14.26 -17.37 6.06
C GLU A 85 -13.07 -16.40 6.00
N TYR A 86 -12.58 -15.96 7.16
CA TYR A 86 -11.40 -15.11 7.28
C TYR A 86 -10.16 -15.77 6.65
N LEU A 87 -9.88 -17.05 6.97
CA LEU A 87 -8.75 -17.77 6.39
C LEU A 87 -8.90 -17.95 4.88
N ARG A 88 -10.09 -18.29 4.40
CA ARG A 88 -10.37 -18.44 2.97
C ARG A 88 -10.06 -17.16 2.19
N ILE A 89 -10.31 -16.01 2.78
CA ILE A 89 -10.05 -14.70 2.17
C ILE A 89 -8.58 -14.30 2.34
N SER A 90 -7.99 -14.56 3.51
CA SER A 90 -6.65 -14.07 3.85
C SER A 90 -5.52 -14.89 3.23
N ILE A 91 -5.66 -16.22 3.11
CA ILE A 91 -4.61 -17.10 2.59
C ILE A 91 -4.17 -16.72 1.16
N PRO A 92 -5.07 -16.52 0.18
CA PRO A 92 -4.66 -16.11 -1.16
C PRO A 92 -3.92 -14.76 -1.19
N VAL A 93 -4.34 -13.80 -0.35
CA VAL A 93 -3.65 -12.49 -0.22
C VAL A 93 -2.25 -12.68 0.32
N LEU A 94 -2.11 -13.49 1.36
CA LEU A 94 -0.85 -13.75 2.03
C LEU A 94 0.14 -14.44 1.08
N ILE A 95 -0.32 -15.42 0.31
CA ILE A 95 0.49 -16.08 -0.73
C ILE A 95 0.92 -15.06 -1.80
N SER A 96 -0.01 -14.25 -2.28
CA SER A 96 0.26 -13.23 -3.30
C SER A 96 1.30 -12.21 -2.83
N ASP A 97 1.13 -11.67 -1.62
CA ASP A 97 2.03 -10.67 -1.07
C ASP A 97 3.42 -11.28 -0.74
N THR A 98 3.46 -12.55 -0.31
CA THR A 98 4.73 -13.27 -0.10
C THR A 98 5.48 -13.49 -1.41
N LEU A 99 4.81 -13.92 -2.47
CA LEU A 99 5.42 -14.11 -3.79
C LEU A 99 5.94 -12.79 -4.37
N LEU A 100 5.20 -11.68 -4.19
CA LEU A 100 5.67 -10.35 -4.57
C LEU A 100 6.91 -9.94 -3.78
N GLY A 101 6.93 -10.20 -2.47
CA GLY A 101 8.11 -9.94 -1.62
C GLY A 101 9.33 -10.76 -2.05
N LEU A 102 9.15 -12.03 -2.34
CA LEU A 102 10.22 -12.91 -2.85
C LEU A 102 10.72 -12.42 -4.22
N GLY A 103 9.82 -11.99 -5.11
CA GLY A 103 10.19 -11.41 -6.40
C GLY A 103 11.05 -10.16 -6.26
N ASN A 104 10.65 -9.23 -5.38
CA ASN A 104 11.42 -8.02 -5.10
C ASN A 104 12.81 -8.34 -4.52
N ASN A 105 12.91 -9.33 -3.62
CA ASN A 105 14.19 -9.76 -3.08
C ASN A 105 15.08 -10.41 -4.16
N ALA A 106 14.50 -11.20 -5.07
CA ALA A 106 15.26 -11.78 -6.18
C ALA A 106 15.80 -10.68 -7.11
N VAL A 107 15.01 -9.66 -7.43
CA VAL A 107 15.49 -8.49 -8.20
C VAL A 107 16.61 -7.78 -7.47
N ALA A 108 16.48 -7.55 -6.16
CA ALA A 108 17.54 -6.91 -5.37
C ALA A 108 18.86 -7.73 -5.38
N MET A 109 18.77 -9.06 -5.33
CA MET A 109 19.95 -9.92 -5.46
C MET A 109 20.65 -9.80 -6.84
N VAL A 110 19.85 -9.71 -7.91
CA VAL A 110 20.41 -9.53 -9.27
C VAL A 110 21.07 -8.16 -9.39
N VAL A 111 20.40 -7.10 -8.92
CA VAL A 111 20.94 -5.73 -8.89
C VAL A 111 22.26 -5.68 -8.10
N GLY A 112 22.33 -6.38 -6.96
CA GLY A 112 23.55 -6.45 -6.15
C GLY A 112 24.75 -7.10 -6.88
N ARG A 113 24.52 -7.91 -7.92
CA ARG A 113 25.59 -8.53 -8.74
C ARG A 113 26.08 -7.65 -9.89
N LEU A 114 25.35 -6.58 -10.23
CA LEU A 114 25.70 -5.69 -11.35
C LEU A 114 26.82 -4.68 -11.01
N GLY A 115 27.23 -4.61 -9.75
CA GLY A 115 28.31 -3.74 -9.30
C GLY A 115 27.83 -2.53 -8.48
N ALA A 116 28.80 -1.89 -7.81
CA ALA A 116 28.53 -0.81 -6.85
C ALA A 116 27.86 0.41 -7.51
N ASN A 117 28.26 0.79 -8.71
CA ASN A 117 27.70 1.94 -9.43
C ASN A 117 26.22 1.74 -9.72
N PHE A 118 25.84 0.52 -10.14
CA PHE A 118 24.45 0.18 -10.42
C PHE A 118 23.59 0.14 -9.13
N VAL A 119 24.14 -0.40 -8.05
CA VAL A 119 23.45 -0.44 -6.73
C VAL A 119 23.20 0.98 -6.23
N SER A 120 24.19 1.88 -6.35
CA SER A 120 24.05 3.29 -5.94
C SER A 120 23.00 4.01 -6.77
N ALA A 121 23.03 3.87 -8.11
CA ALA A 121 22.04 4.44 -9.00
C ALA A 121 20.62 3.90 -8.67
N ASN A 122 20.48 2.60 -8.47
CA ASN A 122 19.21 1.97 -8.10
C ASN A 122 18.70 2.44 -6.73
N ALA A 123 19.57 2.74 -5.77
CA ALA A 123 19.16 3.28 -4.47
C ALA A 123 18.52 4.67 -4.61
N ILE A 124 19.13 5.57 -5.39
CA ILE A 124 18.60 6.91 -5.67
C ILE A 124 17.23 6.81 -6.34
N THR A 125 17.13 6.01 -7.39
CA THR A 125 15.88 5.83 -8.14
C THR A 125 14.79 5.18 -7.30
N THR A 126 15.13 4.26 -6.40
CA THR A 126 14.17 3.61 -5.48
C THR A 126 13.59 4.62 -4.49
N VAL A 127 14.38 5.52 -3.93
CA VAL A 127 13.89 6.58 -3.03
C VAL A 127 12.91 7.49 -3.77
N THR A 128 13.24 7.92 -4.99
CA THR A 128 12.36 8.75 -5.82
C THR A 128 11.04 8.03 -6.14
N MET A 129 11.11 6.76 -6.50
CA MET A 129 9.93 5.93 -6.75
C MET A 129 9.05 5.81 -5.49
N GLN A 130 9.64 5.67 -4.30
CA GLN A 130 8.90 5.57 -3.04
C GLN A 130 8.08 6.83 -2.75
N LEU A 131 8.60 8.02 -3.02
CA LEU A 131 7.84 9.26 -2.88
C LEU A 131 6.56 9.27 -3.72
N SER A 132 6.65 8.81 -4.96
CA SER A 132 5.51 8.70 -5.86
C SER A 132 4.53 7.61 -5.41
N THR A 133 5.02 6.48 -4.95
CA THR A 133 4.18 5.35 -4.53
C THR A 133 3.38 5.63 -3.26
N VAL A 134 3.79 6.55 -2.39
CA VAL A 134 3.01 6.96 -1.21
C VAL A 134 1.63 7.48 -1.60
N PHE A 135 1.56 8.37 -2.61
CA PHE A 135 0.28 8.89 -3.11
C PHE A 135 -0.59 7.80 -3.72
N ILE A 136 0.01 6.92 -4.53
CA ILE A 136 -0.66 5.78 -5.15
C ILE A 136 -1.24 4.84 -4.09
N GLN A 137 -0.48 4.52 -3.04
CA GLN A 137 -0.93 3.68 -1.93
C GLN A 137 -2.08 4.32 -1.14
N GLY A 138 -2.02 5.63 -0.92
CA GLY A 138 -3.09 6.38 -0.25
C GLY A 138 -4.43 6.23 -0.99
N ILE A 139 -4.43 6.43 -2.30
CA ILE A 139 -5.63 6.32 -3.15
C ILE A 139 -6.09 4.86 -3.27
N SER A 140 -5.15 3.92 -3.40
CA SER A 140 -5.47 2.50 -3.42
C SER A 140 -6.20 2.06 -2.14
N ASN A 141 -5.72 2.48 -0.97
CA ASN A 141 -6.37 2.20 0.30
C ASN A 141 -7.76 2.86 0.42
N ALA A 142 -7.89 4.11 -0.05
CA ALA A 142 -9.17 4.80 -0.07
C ALA A 142 -10.17 4.10 -0.98
N SER A 143 -9.75 3.69 -2.17
CA SER A 143 -10.61 2.98 -3.12
C SER A 143 -11.06 1.62 -2.58
N ALA A 144 -10.22 0.88 -1.85
CA ALA A 144 -10.58 -0.37 -1.19
C ALA A 144 -11.70 -0.16 -0.17
N ILE A 145 -11.57 0.86 0.68
CA ILE A 145 -12.56 1.16 1.73
C ILE A 145 -13.90 1.59 1.11
N ILE A 146 -13.86 2.48 0.12
CA ILE A 146 -15.07 3.01 -0.52
C ILE A 146 -15.79 1.90 -1.29
N THR A 147 -15.06 1.12 -2.07
CA THR A 147 -15.63 0.00 -2.83
C THR A 147 -16.22 -1.06 -1.91
N GLY A 148 -15.49 -1.45 -0.85
CA GLY A 148 -15.95 -2.43 0.13
C GLY A 148 -17.21 -1.96 0.86
N HIS A 149 -17.27 -0.69 1.28
CA HIS A 149 -18.44 -0.13 1.94
C HIS A 149 -19.67 -0.06 1.00
N THR A 150 -19.47 0.31 -0.26
CA THR A 150 -20.56 0.38 -1.26
C THR A 150 -21.11 -1.00 -1.58
N LEU A 151 -20.23 -2.02 -1.67
CA LEU A 151 -20.64 -3.42 -1.85
C LEU A 151 -21.35 -3.97 -0.63
N GLY A 152 -20.90 -3.65 0.58
CA GLY A 152 -21.57 -4.02 1.83
C GLY A 152 -22.98 -3.42 1.96
N GLN A 153 -23.27 -2.32 1.25
CA GLN A 153 -24.64 -1.76 1.14
C GLN A 153 -25.50 -2.44 0.05
N GLY A 154 -25.01 -3.45 -0.63
CA GLY A 154 -25.71 -4.14 -1.71
C GLY A 154 -25.76 -3.37 -3.05
N LYS A 155 -25.02 -2.26 -3.18
CA LYS A 155 -25.06 -1.38 -4.38
C LYS A 155 -23.98 -1.74 -5.38
N ALA A 156 -24.03 -2.93 -6.00
CA ALA A 156 -23.01 -3.45 -6.90
C ALA A 156 -22.74 -2.55 -8.13
N GLU A 157 -23.79 -2.03 -8.78
CA GLU A 157 -23.63 -1.14 -9.94
C GLU A 157 -22.89 0.15 -9.60
N ARG A 158 -23.16 0.71 -8.41
CA ARG A 158 -22.47 1.90 -7.93
C ARG A 158 -21.00 1.61 -7.64
N ALA A 159 -20.69 0.47 -7.04
CA ALA A 159 -19.32 0.02 -6.80
C ALA A 159 -18.56 -0.16 -8.11
N GLN A 160 -19.20 -0.70 -9.15
CA GLN A 160 -18.61 -0.82 -10.48
C GLN A 160 -18.27 0.54 -11.11
N LYS A 161 -19.21 1.50 -11.06
CA LYS A 161 -18.94 2.87 -11.54
C LYS A 161 -17.79 3.53 -10.80
N GLN A 162 -17.77 3.38 -9.47
CA GLN A 162 -16.65 3.86 -8.64
C GLN A 162 -15.32 3.21 -9.04
N GLY A 163 -15.31 1.90 -9.35
CA GLY A 163 -14.13 1.19 -9.84
C GLY A 163 -13.55 1.80 -11.11
N TYR A 164 -14.38 2.15 -12.09
CA TYR A 164 -13.94 2.85 -13.29
C TYR A 164 -13.40 4.25 -13.01
N THR A 165 -14.04 4.98 -12.09
CA THR A 165 -13.56 6.30 -11.67
C THR A 165 -12.18 6.21 -11.01
N PHE A 166 -11.97 5.22 -10.12
CA PHE A 166 -10.68 4.98 -9.49
C PHE A 166 -9.62 4.53 -10.50
N LEU A 167 -10.00 3.76 -11.53
CA LEU A 167 -9.08 3.38 -12.61
C LEU A 167 -8.61 4.62 -13.39
N GLY A 168 -9.55 5.50 -13.78
CA GLY A 168 -9.22 6.75 -14.46
C GLY A 168 -8.35 7.67 -13.60
N LEU A 169 -8.67 7.80 -12.30
CA LEU A 169 -7.87 8.56 -11.35
C LEU A 169 -6.46 7.97 -11.20
N GLY A 170 -6.36 6.65 -11.16
CA GLY A 170 -5.08 5.93 -11.09
C GLY A 170 -4.21 6.17 -12.33
N ALA A 171 -4.81 6.14 -13.51
CA ALA A 171 -4.11 6.44 -14.75
C ALA A 171 -3.61 7.90 -14.78
N ALA A 172 -4.46 8.86 -14.38
CA ALA A 172 -4.09 10.28 -14.34
C ALA A 172 -2.94 10.54 -13.35
N ILE A 173 -3.02 9.97 -12.16
CA ILE A 173 -1.97 10.14 -11.13
C ILE A 173 -0.69 9.41 -11.52
N GLY A 174 -0.79 8.21 -12.08
CA GLY A 174 0.35 7.48 -12.59
C GLY A 174 1.08 8.22 -13.71
N LEU A 175 0.32 8.80 -14.64
CA LEU A 175 0.88 9.62 -15.71
C LEU A 175 1.57 10.87 -15.14
N PHE A 176 0.88 11.59 -14.26
CA PHE A 176 1.44 12.79 -13.60
C PHE A 176 2.73 12.45 -12.84
N ALA A 177 2.72 11.37 -12.04
CA ALA A 177 3.89 10.94 -11.28
C ALA A 177 5.04 10.51 -12.21
N GLY A 178 4.76 9.79 -13.30
CA GLY A 178 5.77 9.39 -14.26
C GLY A 178 6.42 10.58 -14.98
N VAL A 179 5.61 11.52 -15.44
CA VAL A 179 6.09 12.77 -16.06
C VAL A 179 6.89 13.61 -15.06
N LEU A 180 6.40 13.71 -13.81
CA LEU A 180 7.10 14.45 -12.76
C LEU A 180 8.47 13.84 -12.46
N ILE A 181 8.57 12.51 -12.32
CA ILE A 181 9.84 11.82 -12.11
C ILE A 181 10.81 12.11 -13.26
N ALA A 182 10.35 12.00 -14.51
CA ALA A 182 11.18 12.29 -15.67
C ALA A 182 11.63 13.76 -15.71
N ALA A 183 10.76 14.70 -15.33
CA ALA A 183 11.07 16.12 -15.33
C ALA A 183 12.05 16.55 -14.23
N ILE A 184 12.03 15.87 -13.08
CA ILE A 184 12.90 16.20 -11.94
C ILE A 184 14.11 15.28 -11.82
N SER A 185 14.33 14.35 -12.76
CA SER A 185 15.40 13.35 -12.70
C SER A 185 16.77 13.98 -12.49
N ASP A 186 17.14 14.94 -13.31
CA ASP A 186 18.43 15.63 -13.25
C ASP A 186 18.63 16.40 -11.96
N LEU A 187 17.55 17.07 -11.49
CA LEU A 187 17.57 17.79 -10.23
C LEU A 187 17.80 16.85 -9.05
N VAL A 188 17.11 15.70 -9.02
CA VAL A 188 17.26 14.73 -7.94
C VAL A 188 18.64 14.12 -7.96
N ILE A 189 19.14 13.75 -9.12
CA ILE A 189 20.47 13.14 -9.26
C ILE A 189 21.57 14.14 -8.85
N SER A 190 21.43 15.43 -9.16
CA SER A 190 22.39 16.47 -8.81
C SER A 190 22.57 16.68 -7.30
N PHE A 191 21.63 16.26 -6.46
CA PHE A 191 21.78 16.29 -4.99
C PHE A 191 22.75 15.23 -4.45
N TYR A 192 23.14 14.26 -5.28
CA TYR A 192 24.03 13.18 -4.86
C TYR A 192 25.43 13.38 -5.48
N ASP A 193 26.45 13.29 -4.65
CA ASP A 193 27.85 13.30 -5.11
C ASP A 193 28.22 11.91 -5.59
N ILE A 194 28.03 11.66 -6.89
CA ILE A 194 28.21 10.37 -7.54
C ILE A 194 29.15 10.47 -8.75
N THR A 195 29.73 9.35 -9.13
CA THR A 195 30.59 9.28 -10.31
C THR A 195 29.81 9.53 -11.60
N PRO A 196 30.45 10.10 -12.67
CA PRO A 196 29.77 10.34 -13.94
C PRO A 196 29.11 9.09 -14.54
N GLU A 197 29.75 7.92 -14.36
CA GLU A 197 29.20 6.63 -14.79
C GLU A 197 27.91 6.26 -14.03
N THR A 198 27.89 6.49 -12.71
CA THR A 198 26.70 6.25 -11.88
C THR A 198 25.57 7.22 -12.26
N HIS A 199 25.92 8.47 -12.63
CA HIS A 199 24.97 9.48 -13.07
C HIS A 199 24.22 9.05 -14.34
N GLU A 200 24.93 8.58 -15.36
CA GLU A 200 24.34 8.10 -16.61
C GLU A 200 23.40 6.91 -16.37
N ILE A 201 23.82 5.95 -15.52
CA ILE A 201 22.98 4.81 -15.14
C ILE A 201 21.73 5.29 -14.40
N ALA A 202 21.85 6.24 -13.48
CA ALA A 202 20.72 6.76 -12.69
C ALA A 202 19.70 7.47 -13.59
N GLU A 203 20.12 8.25 -14.57
CA GLU A 203 19.27 8.94 -15.53
C GLU A 203 18.45 7.95 -16.37
N GLN A 204 19.09 6.92 -16.92
CA GLN A 204 18.42 5.85 -17.66
C GLN A 204 17.40 5.11 -16.80
N LEU A 205 17.74 4.81 -15.54
CA LEU A 205 16.85 4.16 -14.59
C LEU A 205 15.67 5.07 -14.22
N MET A 206 15.87 6.36 -14.05
CA MET A 206 14.80 7.32 -13.75
C MET A 206 13.75 7.38 -14.86
N LEU A 207 14.18 7.42 -16.12
CA LEU A 207 13.28 7.38 -17.27
C LEU A 207 12.48 6.05 -17.30
N ALA A 208 13.16 4.93 -17.09
CA ALA A 208 12.49 3.62 -17.03
C ALA A 208 11.46 3.56 -15.88
N ILE A 209 11.79 4.09 -14.70
CA ILE A 209 10.90 4.13 -13.54
C ILE A 209 9.72 5.07 -13.79
N GLY A 210 9.91 6.21 -14.44
CA GLY A 210 8.81 7.10 -14.81
C GLY A 210 7.74 6.36 -15.63
N PHE A 211 8.15 5.52 -16.56
CA PHE A 211 7.25 4.68 -17.33
C PHE A 211 6.60 3.56 -16.48
N ILE A 212 7.38 2.88 -15.65
CA ILE A 212 6.91 1.80 -14.79
C ILE A 212 5.88 2.30 -13.77
N VAL A 213 6.07 3.48 -13.18
CA VAL A 213 5.18 4.06 -12.16
C VAL A 213 3.76 4.25 -12.69
N PHE A 214 3.59 4.58 -13.97
CA PHE A 214 2.28 4.66 -14.60
C PHE A 214 1.52 3.32 -14.48
N PHE A 215 2.13 2.24 -14.92
CA PHE A 215 1.51 0.90 -14.85
C PHE A 215 1.34 0.43 -13.40
N GLN A 216 2.29 0.74 -12.55
CA GLN A 216 2.22 0.41 -11.13
C GLN A 216 1.07 1.12 -10.43
N ALA A 217 0.77 2.38 -10.77
CA ALA A 217 -0.34 3.13 -10.22
C ALA A 217 -1.67 2.48 -10.60
N VAL A 218 -1.87 2.20 -11.89
CA VAL A 218 -3.08 1.53 -12.41
C VAL A 218 -3.25 0.17 -11.76
N ASN A 219 -2.18 -0.64 -11.72
CA ASN A 219 -2.21 -1.96 -11.10
C ASN A 219 -2.52 -1.91 -9.60
N SER A 220 -1.85 -1.02 -8.86
CA SER A 220 -2.03 -0.93 -7.41
C SER A 220 -3.46 -0.53 -7.05
N ILE A 221 -4.02 0.47 -7.72
CA ILE A 221 -5.38 0.94 -7.46
C ILE A 221 -6.41 -0.11 -7.85
N LEU A 222 -6.23 -0.77 -8.98
CA LEU A 222 -7.14 -1.82 -9.43
C LEU A 222 -7.08 -3.04 -8.50
N THR A 223 -5.89 -3.57 -8.25
CA THR A 223 -5.69 -4.83 -7.51
C THR A 223 -5.87 -4.66 -6.01
N LYS A 224 -5.10 -3.76 -5.40
CA LYS A 224 -5.13 -3.55 -3.94
C LYS A 224 -6.33 -2.71 -3.50
N GLY A 225 -6.79 -1.79 -4.37
CA GLY A 225 -7.93 -0.94 -4.11
C GLY A 225 -9.24 -1.65 -4.44
N VAL A 226 -9.63 -1.65 -5.69
CA VAL A 226 -10.97 -2.05 -6.13
C VAL A 226 -11.22 -3.55 -5.93
N LEU A 227 -10.31 -4.42 -6.37
CA LEU A 227 -10.51 -5.87 -6.31
C LEU A 227 -10.44 -6.42 -4.89
N ARG A 228 -9.47 -6.00 -4.07
CA ARG A 228 -9.42 -6.41 -2.64
C ARG A 228 -10.60 -5.86 -1.85
N GLY A 229 -10.98 -4.60 -2.09
CA GLY A 229 -12.15 -3.99 -1.48
C GLY A 229 -13.46 -4.71 -1.87
N GLY A 230 -13.52 -5.27 -3.06
CA GLY A 230 -14.63 -6.07 -3.58
C GLY A 230 -14.69 -7.52 -3.09
N GLY A 231 -13.72 -7.99 -2.32
CA GLY A 231 -13.64 -9.39 -1.88
C GLY A 231 -13.28 -10.38 -3.00
N ILE A 232 -12.90 -9.91 -4.17
CA ILE A 232 -12.57 -10.74 -5.34
C ILE A 232 -11.07 -11.06 -5.32
N LEU A 233 -10.68 -11.98 -4.45
CA LEU A 233 -9.27 -12.32 -4.22
C LEU A 233 -8.68 -13.33 -5.20
N GLY A 234 -9.53 -14.03 -5.97
CA GLY A 234 -9.08 -14.98 -6.99
C GLY A 234 -8.27 -14.35 -8.12
N PHE A 235 -8.40 -13.02 -8.32
CA PHE A 235 -7.68 -12.29 -9.36
C PHE A 235 -6.25 -11.90 -8.99
N GLY A 236 -5.88 -11.89 -7.71
CA GLY A 236 -4.50 -11.65 -7.29
C GLY A 236 -3.52 -12.67 -7.87
N PHE A 237 -3.96 -13.91 -8.02
CA PHE A 237 -3.16 -14.98 -8.62
C PHE A 237 -2.94 -14.79 -10.13
N MET A 238 -3.90 -14.21 -10.85
CA MET A 238 -3.75 -13.91 -12.28
C MET A 238 -2.80 -12.75 -12.58
N ASN A 239 -2.60 -11.82 -11.63
CA ASN A 239 -1.67 -10.71 -11.80
C ASN A 239 -0.19 -11.13 -11.72
N ILE A 240 0.12 -12.21 -11.00
CA ILE A 240 1.50 -12.72 -10.90
C ILE A 240 1.90 -13.43 -12.21
N ALA A 241 0.94 -14.05 -12.87
CA ALA A 241 1.18 -14.85 -14.10
C ALA A 241 1.10 -14.04 -15.40
N GLY A 242 0.59 -12.83 -15.37
CA GLY A 242 0.15 -12.16 -16.60
C GLY A 242 0.57 -10.73 -16.85
N GLY A 243 1.73 -10.22 -16.43
CA GLY A 243 2.25 -8.94 -16.91
C GLY A 243 1.22 -7.86 -17.38
N PRO A 244 1.60 -6.88 -18.18
CA PRO A 244 0.70 -5.80 -18.66
C PRO A 244 -0.55 -6.28 -19.42
N ILE A 245 -0.51 -7.47 -20.03
CA ILE A 245 -1.62 -8.06 -20.80
C ILE A 245 -2.74 -8.59 -19.88
N GLY A 246 -2.40 -9.02 -18.66
CA GLY A 246 -3.38 -9.48 -17.66
C GLY A 246 -4.33 -8.36 -17.21
N HIS A 247 -3.87 -7.12 -17.19
CA HIS A 247 -4.66 -5.96 -16.77
C HIS A 247 -5.76 -5.58 -17.77
N LEU A 248 -5.49 -5.70 -19.06
CA LEU A 248 -6.48 -5.45 -20.12
C LEU A 248 -7.57 -6.53 -20.11
N ARG A 249 -7.22 -7.77 -19.81
CA ARG A 249 -8.20 -8.86 -19.64
C ARG A 249 -9.04 -8.67 -18.37
N ALA A 250 -8.45 -8.26 -17.25
CA ALA A 250 -9.20 -8.00 -16.02
C ALA A 250 -10.22 -6.87 -16.18
N ALA A 251 -9.88 -5.80 -16.90
CA ALA A 251 -10.81 -4.71 -17.22
C ALA A 251 -11.98 -5.19 -18.13
N GLY A 252 -11.72 -6.12 -19.06
CA GLY A 252 -12.75 -6.71 -19.93
C GLY A 252 -13.61 -7.77 -19.23
N THR A 253 -13.03 -8.56 -18.33
CA THR A 253 -13.72 -9.65 -17.63
C THR A 253 -14.67 -9.17 -16.53
N PHE A 254 -14.60 -7.90 -16.11
CA PHE A 254 -15.60 -7.33 -15.20
C PHE A 254 -17.03 -7.37 -15.77
N LYS A 255 -17.17 -7.45 -17.10
CA LYS A 255 -18.46 -7.66 -17.77
C LYS A 255 -18.88 -9.13 -17.85
N LEU A 256 -17.97 -10.08 -17.70
CA LEU A 256 -18.17 -11.51 -18.00
C LEU A 256 -18.39 -12.40 -16.76
N PHE A 257 -18.30 -11.88 -15.54
CA PHE A 257 -18.48 -12.71 -14.35
C PHE A 257 -19.93 -12.76 -13.88
N PRO A 258 -20.60 -13.91 -14.04
CA PRO A 258 -21.95 -14.14 -13.53
C PRO A 258 -22.04 -14.23 -12.01
N VAL A 259 -20.91 -14.24 -11.28
CA VAL A 259 -20.86 -14.30 -9.81
C VAL A 259 -21.51 -13.09 -9.15
N PHE A 260 -21.52 -11.93 -9.81
CA PHE A 260 -22.30 -10.77 -9.36
C PHE A 260 -23.82 -10.96 -9.50
N ARG A 261 -24.23 -11.97 -10.25
CA ARG A 261 -25.65 -12.30 -10.47
C ARG A 261 -26.14 -13.38 -9.48
N ALA A 262 -25.27 -14.18 -8.92
CA ALA A 262 -25.62 -15.33 -8.09
C ALA A 262 -25.80 -15.02 -6.59
N ASN A 263 -25.26 -13.90 -6.10
CA ASN A 263 -25.51 -13.42 -4.73
C ASN A 263 -26.60 -12.35 -4.68
N GLY A 264 -27.53 -12.41 -5.60
CA GLY A 264 -28.81 -11.71 -5.50
C GLY A 264 -29.50 -12.18 -4.24
N VAL A 265 -29.43 -11.34 -3.23
CA VAL A 265 -30.27 -11.37 -2.04
C VAL A 265 -31.70 -11.70 -2.43
N GLY A 266 -32.20 -12.77 -1.79
CA GLY A 266 -33.45 -13.40 -1.99
C GLY A 266 -34.63 -12.49 -2.27
N ARG A 267 -35.35 -12.85 -3.23
CA ARG A 267 -36.79 -12.81 -3.17
C ARG A 267 -37.25 -13.62 -1.92
N ARG A 268 -37.52 -12.94 -0.86
CA ARG A 268 -38.55 -13.29 0.10
C ARG A 268 -39.51 -12.11 0.11
N GLY A 269 -40.56 -12.29 -0.58
CA GLY A 269 -41.72 -11.41 -0.54
C GLY A 269 -42.88 -12.12 -1.20
N GLY A 270 -43.88 -12.38 -0.42
CA GLY A 270 -45.24 -12.67 -0.88
C GLY A 270 -45.58 -14.16 -0.85
N ASP A 271 -46.16 -14.61 0.23
CA ASP A 271 -47.59 -14.88 0.36
C ASP A 271 -47.95 -14.90 1.85
#